data_bff06ef469ecfb2d6e448609e72e8576
#
_entry.id   bff06ef469ecfb2d6e448609e72e8576
#
_cell.length_a   1.000
_cell.length_b   1.000
_cell.length_c   1.000
_cell.angle_alpha   90.00
_cell.angle_beta   90.00
_cell.angle_gamma   90.00
#
_symmetry.space_group_name_H-M   'P 1'
#
loop_
_entity.id
_entity.type
_entity.pdbx_description
1 polymer ?
#
loop_
_entity_poly.entity_id
_entity_poly.type
_entity_poly.pdbx_seq_one_letter_code
_entity_poly.pdbx_strand_id
1 'polypeptide(L)'
;MPLRIVQSKQNVRLKELRRALAHPGRDAHGRAGIEGPNLLEEALRAGVRVACVFVAEVAEPLLEALQLPAETDVLLLSRELLNSALATETPQPIAALIETPSWAWPEILGGQSKAAPLIVVLAGLQDPGNLGTILRSAEAFGADGVVCLPGTVSVWNPKAVRASAGSVFRVPVLAANAEDCFARLRKAGATIWTTAVHGAEPADCADLAGPVALLIGNEGNGVPDALAAQADGALTIPCPGPVESLNAAVATSVLLYEASRQRSGADVVASSPSHSHPTNEDLSAGTPEARRMEHPSVQKTVPATKSGGAR
;
A
#
# COMPACT_ATOMS: atom_id res chain seq x y z
N MET A 1 3.28 -28.98 -15.10
CA MET A 1 4.33 -27.95 -14.90
C MET A 1 5.64 -28.47 -15.50
N PRO A 2 6.18 -27.86 -16.55
CA PRO A 2 7.45 -28.31 -17.15
C PRO A 2 8.63 -27.85 -16.27
N LEU A 3 9.31 -28.82 -15.64
CA LEU A 3 10.49 -28.59 -14.84
C LEU A 3 11.74 -28.88 -15.68
N ARG A 4 12.69 -27.95 -15.71
CA ARG A 4 13.93 -28.09 -16.48
C ARG A 4 15.13 -27.72 -15.62
N ILE A 5 16.21 -28.54 -15.70
CA ILE A 5 17.46 -28.25 -15.01
C ILE A 5 18.31 -27.32 -15.88
N VAL A 6 18.83 -26.27 -15.28
CA VAL A 6 19.71 -25.29 -15.94
C VAL A 6 21.07 -25.28 -15.27
N GLN A 7 22.12 -25.53 -16.08
CA GLN A 7 23.51 -25.61 -15.61
C GLN A 7 24.41 -24.48 -16.15
N SER A 8 23.86 -23.62 -17.04
CA SER A 8 24.66 -22.60 -17.69
C SER A 8 24.23 -21.18 -17.36
N LYS A 9 25.18 -20.32 -16.97
CA LYS A 9 24.99 -18.86 -16.83
C LYS A 9 24.54 -18.18 -18.13
N GLN A 10 24.70 -18.85 -19.27
CA GLN A 10 24.30 -18.36 -20.59
C GLN A 10 22.82 -18.63 -20.92
N ASN A 11 22.09 -19.33 -20.04
CA ASN A 11 20.66 -19.58 -20.24
C ASN A 11 19.90 -18.26 -20.48
N VAL A 12 19.06 -18.24 -21.51
CA VAL A 12 18.32 -17.05 -21.97
C VAL A 12 17.41 -16.53 -20.86
N ARG A 13 16.63 -17.41 -20.21
CA ARG A 13 15.71 -17.04 -19.14
C ARG A 13 16.45 -16.46 -17.91
N LEU A 14 17.61 -17.02 -17.57
CA LEU A 14 18.43 -16.50 -16.48
C LEU A 14 19.01 -15.11 -16.79
N LYS A 15 19.36 -14.86 -18.07
CA LYS A 15 19.75 -13.51 -18.51
C LYS A 15 18.59 -12.51 -18.45
N GLU A 16 17.39 -12.93 -18.81
CA GLU A 16 16.18 -12.12 -18.70
C GLU A 16 15.90 -11.76 -17.24
N LEU A 17 15.93 -12.72 -16.31
CA LEU A 17 15.79 -12.50 -14.88
C LEU A 17 16.81 -11.47 -14.37
N ARG A 18 18.09 -11.66 -14.69
CA ARG A 18 19.16 -10.74 -14.30
C ARG A 18 18.89 -9.31 -14.78
N ARG A 19 18.45 -9.16 -16.03
CA ARG A 19 18.10 -7.84 -16.58
C ARG A 19 16.90 -7.23 -15.87
N ALA A 20 15.85 -8.00 -15.64
CA ALA A 20 14.63 -7.54 -14.96
C ALA A 20 14.89 -7.11 -13.51
N LEU A 21 15.87 -7.74 -12.83
CA LEU A 21 16.27 -7.37 -11.46
C LEU A 21 17.32 -6.24 -11.42
N ALA A 22 18.14 -6.08 -12.45
CA ALA A 22 19.17 -5.03 -12.49
C ALA A 22 18.66 -3.68 -12.99
N HIS A 23 17.61 -3.65 -13.78
CA HIS A 23 17.06 -2.43 -14.38
C HIS A 23 15.70 -2.12 -13.78
N PRO A 24 15.53 -0.92 -13.19
CA PRO A 24 14.25 -0.54 -12.60
C PRO A 24 13.23 -0.32 -13.72
N GLY A 25 12.42 -1.32 -14.00
CA GLY A 25 11.41 -1.20 -15.03
C GLY A 25 10.94 -2.54 -15.56
N ARG A 26 10.18 -2.46 -16.65
CA ARG A 26 9.73 -3.64 -17.39
C ARG A 26 10.80 -4.03 -18.42
N ASP A 27 10.98 -5.30 -18.64
CA ASP A 27 11.78 -5.78 -19.78
C ASP A 27 11.07 -5.48 -21.12
N ALA A 28 11.71 -5.83 -22.23
CA ALA A 28 11.15 -5.64 -23.57
C ALA A 28 9.80 -6.37 -23.80
N HIS A 29 9.44 -7.29 -22.91
CA HIS A 29 8.20 -8.06 -22.95
C HIS A 29 7.19 -7.61 -21.87
N GLY A 30 7.42 -6.50 -21.20
CA GLY A 30 6.55 -6.00 -20.13
C GLY A 30 6.62 -6.81 -18.82
N ARG A 31 7.73 -7.57 -18.59
CA ARG A 31 7.89 -8.42 -17.40
C ARG A 31 8.80 -7.76 -16.38
N ALA A 32 8.51 -8.01 -15.11
CA ALA A 32 9.36 -7.64 -13.98
C ALA A 32 9.98 -8.87 -13.31
N GLY A 33 11.13 -8.67 -12.66
CA GLY A 33 11.76 -9.68 -11.82
C GLY A 33 11.31 -9.53 -10.37
N ILE A 34 10.94 -10.63 -9.73
CA ILE A 34 10.66 -10.68 -8.29
C ILE A 34 11.55 -11.73 -7.62
N GLU A 35 11.84 -11.52 -6.33
CA GLU A 35 12.72 -12.39 -5.56
C GLU A 35 12.07 -12.75 -4.22
N GLY A 36 12.05 -14.01 -3.90
CA GLY A 36 11.54 -14.59 -2.67
C GLY A 36 10.18 -15.27 -2.79
N PRO A 37 9.95 -16.32 -1.97
CA PRO A 37 8.71 -17.10 -2.01
C PRO A 37 7.48 -16.27 -1.67
N ASN A 38 7.56 -15.36 -0.69
CA ASN A 38 6.44 -14.53 -0.26
C ASN A 38 5.93 -13.61 -1.38
N LEU A 39 6.84 -12.96 -2.14
CA LEU A 39 6.43 -12.11 -3.26
C LEU A 39 5.84 -12.92 -4.41
N LEU A 40 6.35 -14.13 -4.65
CA LEU A 40 5.79 -15.03 -5.65
C LEU A 40 4.36 -15.48 -5.26
N GLU A 41 4.15 -15.81 -3.99
CA GLU A 41 2.84 -16.16 -3.46
C GLU A 41 1.86 -14.98 -3.57
N GLU A 42 2.29 -13.75 -3.22
CA GLU A 42 1.47 -12.55 -3.37
C GLU A 42 1.13 -12.25 -4.84
N ALA A 43 2.06 -12.47 -5.77
CA ALA A 43 1.79 -12.32 -7.20
C ALA A 43 0.75 -13.33 -7.69
N LEU A 44 0.87 -14.60 -7.26
CA LEU A 44 -0.10 -15.64 -7.59
C LEU A 44 -1.49 -15.35 -7.02
N ARG A 45 -1.57 -14.92 -5.74
CA ARG A 45 -2.85 -14.52 -5.10
C ARG A 45 -3.50 -13.34 -5.81
N ALA A 46 -2.71 -12.41 -6.34
CA ALA A 46 -3.19 -11.28 -7.12
C ALA A 46 -3.58 -11.64 -8.56
N GLY A 47 -3.47 -12.91 -8.96
CA GLY A 47 -3.76 -13.36 -10.32
C GLY A 47 -2.73 -12.90 -11.37
N VAL A 48 -1.54 -12.47 -10.91
CA VAL A 48 -0.46 -12.05 -11.82
C VAL A 48 0.10 -13.26 -12.54
N ARG A 49 0.21 -13.15 -13.87
CA ARG A 49 0.79 -14.22 -14.68
C ARG A 49 2.28 -14.37 -14.42
N VAL A 50 2.67 -15.56 -13.96
CA VAL A 50 4.07 -15.93 -13.74
C VAL A 50 4.61 -16.61 -14.99
N ALA A 51 5.53 -15.94 -15.69
CA ALA A 51 6.10 -16.44 -16.94
C ALA A 51 7.15 -17.53 -16.72
N CYS A 52 7.94 -17.42 -15.64
CA CYS A 52 8.99 -18.38 -15.32
C CYS A 52 9.37 -18.27 -13.85
N VAL A 53 9.55 -19.41 -13.18
CA VAL A 53 10.07 -19.51 -11.80
C VAL A 53 11.47 -20.10 -11.85
N PHE A 54 12.38 -19.53 -11.07
CA PHE A 54 13.76 -19.97 -10.87
C PHE A 54 13.92 -20.44 -9.43
N VAL A 55 14.30 -21.67 -9.24
CA VAL A 55 14.37 -22.32 -7.92
C VAL A 55 15.75 -22.92 -7.72
N ALA A 56 16.37 -22.65 -6.57
CA ALA A 56 17.56 -23.39 -6.16
C ALA A 56 17.17 -24.84 -5.83
N GLU A 57 17.99 -25.82 -6.24
CA GLU A 57 17.76 -27.27 -6.01
C GLU A 57 17.39 -27.59 -4.56
N VAL A 58 18.04 -26.92 -3.59
CA VAL A 58 17.76 -27.11 -2.15
C VAL A 58 16.38 -26.59 -1.72
N ALA A 59 15.72 -25.80 -2.55
CA ALA A 59 14.43 -25.20 -2.27
C ALA A 59 13.29 -25.77 -3.15
N GLU A 60 13.55 -26.82 -3.92
CA GLU A 60 12.54 -27.51 -4.73
C GLU A 60 11.27 -27.88 -3.94
N PRO A 61 11.36 -28.35 -2.67
CA PRO A 61 10.17 -28.65 -1.88
C PRO A 61 9.22 -27.47 -1.65
N LEU A 62 9.70 -26.23 -1.75
CA LEU A 62 8.84 -25.04 -1.64
C LEU A 62 7.84 -24.92 -2.79
N LEU A 63 8.10 -25.56 -3.94
CA LEU A 63 7.21 -25.56 -5.10
C LEU A 63 5.88 -26.25 -4.81
N GLU A 64 5.85 -27.23 -3.91
CA GLU A 64 4.64 -27.95 -3.52
C GLU A 64 3.64 -27.03 -2.79
N ALA A 65 4.16 -26.07 -2.01
CA ALA A 65 3.33 -25.08 -1.29
C ALA A 65 2.84 -23.96 -2.21
N LEU A 66 3.55 -23.70 -3.30
CA LEU A 66 3.21 -22.68 -4.29
C LEU A 66 2.27 -23.30 -5.32
N GLN A 67 1.02 -22.88 -5.35
CA GLN A 67 0.02 -23.35 -6.32
C GLN A 67 0.32 -22.75 -7.71
N LEU A 68 1.42 -23.18 -8.33
CA LEU A 68 1.82 -22.68 -9.65
C LEU A 68 0.88 -23.21 -10.73
N PRO A 69 0.43 -22.36 -11.69
CA PRO A 69 -0.29 -22.81 -12.88
C PRO A 69 0.49 -23.87 -13.66
N ALA A 70 -0.22 -24.82 -14.27
CA ALA A 70 0.40 -25.96 -14.97
C ALA A 70 1.32 -25.55 -16.14
N GLU A 71 1.05 -24.40 -16.74
CA GLU A 71 1.79 -23.81 -17.85
C GLU A 71 3.04 -23.02 -17.41
N THR A 72 3.24 -22.79 -16.11
CA THR A 72 4.41 -22.04 -15.62
C THR A 72 5.70 -22.83 -15.87
N ASP A 73 6.63 -22.21 -16.58
CA ASP A 73 8.00 -22.77 -16.73
C ASP A 73 8.73 -22.73 -15.39
N VAL A 74 9.28 -23.87 -14.96
CA VAL A 74 10.10 -23.93 -13.74
C VAL A 74 11.52 -24.36 -14.09
N LEU A 75 12.49 -23.53 -13.70
CA LEU A 75 13.91 -23.76 -13.89
C LEU A 75 14.58 -24.08 -12.56
N LEU A 76 15.11 -25.27 -12.45
CA LEU A 76 15.89 -25.73 -11.31
C LEU A 76 17.37 -25.44 -11.54
N LEU A 77 18.02 -24.80 -10.57
CA LEU A 77 19.41 -24.33 -10.68
C LEU A 77 20.19 -24.64 -9.42
N SER A 78 21.52 -24.77 -9.55
CA SER A 78 22.36 -24.72 -8.35
C SER A 78 22.21 -23.37 -7.64
N ARG A 79 22.38 -23.36 -6.31
CA ARG A 79 22.30 -22.15 -5.49
C ARG A 79 23.22 -21.04 -6.02
N GLU A 80 24.46 -21.38 -6.41
CA GLU A 80 25.44 -20.44 -6.93
C GLU A 80 24.99 -19.83 -8.26
N LEU A 81 24.39 -20.66 -9.12
CA LEU A 81 23.92 -20.20 -10.42
C LEU A 81 22.76 -19.19 -10.26
N LEU A 82 21.80 -19.49 -9.40
CA LEU A 82 20.69 -18.56 -9.09
C LEU A 82 21.24 -17.28 -8.48
N ASN A 83 22.07 -17.35 -7.45
CA ASN A 83 22.66 -16.18 -6.79
C ASN A 83 23.42 -15.27 -7.77
N SER A 84 24.02 -15.86 -8.82
CA SER A 84 24.70 -15.04 -9.86
C SER A 84 23.76 -14.14 -10.66
N ALA A 85 22.46 -14.37 -10.58
CA ALA A 85 21.44 -13.55 -11.26
C ALA A 85 20.74 -12.56 -10.32
N LEU A 86 20.86 -12.74 -9.01
CA LEU A 86 20.24 -11.90 -7.98
C LEU A 86 21.21 -10.78 -7.57
N ALA A 87 20.67 -9.61 -7.26
CA ALA A 87 21.46 -8.42 -6.90
C ALA A 87 21.40 -8.10 -5.40
N THR A 88 20.75 -8.94 -4.59
CA THR A 88 20.57 -8.73 -3.15
C THR A 88 21.76 -9.30 -2.35
N GLU A 89 22.06 -8.68 -1.21
CA GLU A 89 23.10 -9.16 -0.28
C GLU A 89 22.76 -10.53 0.33
N THR A 90 21.47 -10.78 0.52
CA THR A 90 20.95 -12.07 1.02
C THR A 90 20.00 -12.69 0.00
N PRO A 91 20.56 -13.36 -1.04
CA PRO A 91 19.77 -13.93 -2.12
C PRO A 91 18.76 -14.97 -1.65
N GLN A 92 17.53 -14.84 -2.10
CA GLN A 92 16.46 -15.78 -1.82
C GLN A 92 16.56 -17.03 -2.71
N PRO A 93 16.08 -18.19 -2.26
CA PRO A 93 16.23 -19.43 -3.01
C PRO A 93 15.24 -19.57 -4.19
N ILE A 94 14.33 -18.63 -4.33
CA ILE A 94 13.33 -18.55 -5.42
C ILE A 94 13.32 -17.15 -5.99
N ALA A 95 13.19 -17.05 -7.31
CA ALA A 95 12.90 -15.82 -8.03
C ALA A 95 11.94 -16.11 -9.20
N ALA A 96 11.28 -15.09 -9.72
CA ALA A 96 10.41 -15.27 -10.87
C ALA A 96 10.43 -14.07 -11.83
N LEU A 97 10.09 -14.34 -13.08
CA LEU A 97 9.66 -13.35 -14.07
C LEU A 97 8.15 -13.35 -14.11
N ILE A 98 7.55 -12.19 -13.92
CA ILE A 98 6.11 -11.97 -13.94
C ILE A 98 5.71 -11.00 -15.04
N GLU A 99 4.52 -11.14 -15.58
CA GLU A 99 3.89 -10.11 -16.42
C GLU A 99 3.34 -9.02 -15.50
N THR A 100 3.75 -7.77 -15.74
CA THR A 100 3.31 -6.67 -14.86
C THR A 100 1.85 -6.33 -15.12
N PRO A 101 1.02 -6.11 -14.08
CA PRO A 101 -0.32 -5.58 -14.26
C PRO A 101 -0.32 -4.29 -15.08
N SER A 102 -1.34 -4.10 -15.88
CA SER A 102 -1.56 -2.89 -16.65
C SER A 102 -2.87 -2.27 -16.22
N TRP A 103 -2.84 -1.00 -15.84
CA TRP A 103 -3.96 -0.25 -15.31
C TRP A 103 -4.31 0.92 -16.23
N ALA A 104 -5.54 1.36 -16.21
CA ALA A 104 -6.01 2.53 -16.92
C ALA A 104 -6.75 3.50 -15.98
N TRP A 105 -7.03 4.70 -16.42
CA TRP A 105 -7.70 5.72 -15.61
C TRP A 105 -9.05 5.29 -15.01
N PRO A 106 -9.90 4.50 -15.70
CA PRO A 106 -11.15 4.07 -15.10
C PRO A 106 -10.99 3.28 -13.80
N GLU A 107 -9.94 2.46 -13.68
CA GLU A 107 -9.69 1.69 -12.46
C GLU A 107 -9.29 2.61 -11.29
N ILE A 108 -8.55 3.69 -11.56
CA ILE A 108 -8.12 4.67 -10.53
C ILE A 108 -9.23 5.63 -10.15
N LEU A 109 -10.02 6.10 -11.14
CA LEU A 109 -11.08 7.07 -10.89
C LEU A 109 -12.39 6.45 -10.39
N GLY A 110 -12.34 5.17 -10.00
CA GLY A 110 -13.43 4.51 -9.28
C GLY A 110 -14.50 3.88 -10.16
N GLY A 111 -14.35 3.81 -11.47
CA GLY A 111 -15.34 3.19 -12.36
C GLY A 111 -16.76 3.71 -12.11
N GLN A 112 -17.77 2.95 -12.52
CA GLN A 112 -19.18 3.32 -12.27
C GLN A 112 -19.67 3.06 -10.83
N SER A 113 -18.82 2.53 -9.95
CA SER A 113 -19.24 1.98 -8.65
C SER A 113 -18.77 2.77 -7.42
N LYS A 114 -17.80 3.68 -7.54
CA LYS A 114 -17.24 4.39 -6.37
C LYS A 114 -17.57 5.87 -6.42
N ALA A 115 -18.33 6.32 -5.44
CA ALA A 115 -18.80 7.70 -5.34
C ALA A 115 -17.69 8.72 -5.02
N ALA A 116 -16.57 8.30 -4.41
CA ALA A 116 -15.54 9.22 -3.90
C ALA A 116 -14.13 8.62 -4.02
N PRO A 117 -13.42 8.76 -5.17
CA PRO A 117 -12.07 8.23 -5.33
C PRO A 117 -11.07 8.87 -4.36
N LEU A 118 -10.15 8.05 -3.82
CA LEU A 118 -8.98 8.46 -3.04
C LEU A 118 -7.72 8.11 -3.81
N ILE A 119 -6.99 9.12 -4.24
CA ILE A 119 -5.86 8.96 -5.15
C ILE A 119 -4.60 9.55 -4.53
N VAL A 120 -3.47 8.86 -4.67
CA VAL A 120 -2.16 9.43 -4.34
C VAL A 120 -1.44 9.83 -5.62
N VAL A 121 -0.96 11.07 -5.69
CA VAL A 121 -0.17 11.59 -6.82
C VAL A 121 1.24 11.85 -6.34
N LEU A 122 2.22 11.17 -6.92
CA LEU A 122 3.63 11.26 -6.53
C LEU A 122 4.39 12.18 -7.48
N ALA A 123 4.85 13.32 -6.98
CA ALA A 123 5.57 14.34 -7.73
C ALA A 123 7.09 14.20 -7.54
N GLY A 124 7.71 13.28 -8.28
CA GLY A 124 9.16 13.11 -8.29
C GLY A 124 9.73 12.38 -7.07
N LEU A 125 8.98 11.48 -6.45
CA LEU A 125 9.47 10.63 -5.35
C LEU A 125 10.62 9.73 -5.82
N GLN A 126 11.77 9.76 -5.15
CA GLN A 126 12.98 9.09 -5.64
C GLN A 126 13.39 7.85 -4.84
N ASP A 127 13.07 7.77 -3.54
CA ASP A 127 13.38 6.56 -2.77
C ASP A 127 12.40 5.43 -3.06
N PRO A 128 12.88 4.27 -3.60
CA PRO A 128 12.01 3.14 -3.89
C PRO A 128 11.44 2.47 -2.64
N GLY A 129 12.07 2.63 -1.47
CA GLY A 129 11.52 2.16 -0.20
C GLY A 129 10.28 2.94 0.21
N ASN A 130 10.33 4.28 0.07
CA ASN A 130 9.17 5.14 0.29
C ASN A 130 8.03 4.79 -0.67
N LEU A 131 8.34 4.62 -1.97
CA LEU A 131 7.33 4.23 -2.96
C LEU A 131 6.63 2.91 -2.57
N GLY A 132 7.39 1.87 -2.23
CA GLY A 132 6.81 0.60 -1.82
C GLY A 132 5.97 0.71 -0.54
N THR A 133 6.41 1.50 0.43
CA THR A 133 5.65 1.77 1.66
C THR A 133 4.36 2.53 1.37
N ILE A 134 4.39 3.51 0.48
CA ILE A 134 3.18 4.25 0.04
C ILE A 134 2.19 3.29 -0.62
N LEU A 135 2.62 2.41 -1.52
CA LEU A 135 1.75 1.42 -2.15
C LEU A 135 1.09 0.51 -1.12
N ARG A 136 1.84 0.07 -0.11
CA ARG A 136 1.30 -0.75 0.97
C ARG A 136 0.27 0.02 1.81
N SER A 137 0.52 1.28 2.12
CA SER A 137 -0.43 2.13 2.85
C SER A 137 -1.66 2.46 2.01
N ALA A 138 -1.48 2.69 0.71
CA ALA A 138 -2.57 2.92 -0.24
C ALA A 138 -3.54 1.73 -0.27
N GLU A 139 -3.03 0.49 -0.34
CA GLU A 139 -3.85 -0.71 -0.25
C GLU A 139 -4.55 -0.83 1.12
N ALA A 140 -3.78 -0.66 2.22
CA ALA A 140 -4.29 -0.83 3.57
C ALA A 140 -5.42 0.15 3.93
N PHE A 141 -5.35 1.39 3.43
CA PHE A 141 -6.33 2.43 3.72
C PHE A 141 -7.34 2.69 2.60
N GLY A 142 -7.37 1.80 1.60
CA GLY A 142 -8.41 1.80 0.57
C GLY A 142 -8.28 2.91 -0.46
N ALA A 143 -7.06 3.38 -0.77
CA ALA A 143 -6.84 4.24 -1.92
C ALA A 143 -7.15 3.51 -3.23
N ASP A 144 -7.78 4.19 -4.16
CA ASP A 144 -8.19 3.64 -5.46
C ASP A 144 -7.02 3.50 -6.43
N GLY A 145 -5.95 4.25 -6.21
CA GLY A 145 -4.74 4.11 -7.00
C GLY A 145 -3.68 5.17 -6.72
N VAL A 146 -2.55 4.97 -7.39
CA VAL A 146 -1.38 5.83 -7.30
C VAL A 146 -1.00 6.32 -8.69
N VAL A 147 -0.80 7.62 -8.86
CA VAL A 147 -0.31 8.22 -10.11
C VAL A 147 1.13 8.71 -9.90
N CYS A 148 2.04 8.18 -10.71
CA CYS A 148 3.44 8.59 -10.69
C CYS A 148 3.69 9.66 -11.76
N LEU A 149 4.00 10.88 -11.35
CA LEU A 149 4.44 11.95 -12.25
C LEU A 149 5.91 11.77 -12.65
N PRO A 150 6.38 12.44 -13.70
CA PRO A 150 7.77 12.40 -14.13
C PRO A 150 8.75 12.68 -12.99
N GLY A 151 9.88 11.96 -12.98
CA GLY A 151 10.87 12.00 -11.90
C GLY A 151 10.61 11.03 -10.75
N THR A 152 9.43 10.40 -10.70
CA THR A 152 9.16 9.34 -9.71
C THR A 152 9.88 8.04 -10.09
N VAL A 153 10.49 7.39 -9.11
CA VAL A 153 11.15 6.10 -9.29
C VAL A 153 10.17 5.03 -9.78
N SER A 154 10.65 4.09 -10.59
CA SER A 154 9.80 3.00 -11.10
C SER A 154 9.22 2.15 -9.99
N VAL A 155 7.92 1.85 -10.06
CA VAL A 155 7.24 0.91 -9.15
C VAL A 155 7.79 -0.51 -9.25
N TRP A 156 8.40 -0.85 -10.39
CA TRP A 156 9.03 -2.15 -10.64
C TRP A 156 10.51 -2.18 -10.21
N ASN A 157 11.02 -1.12 -9.57
CA ASN A 157 12.31 -1.18 -8.91
C ASN A 157 12.28 -2.31 -7.86
N PRO A 158 13.24 -3.24 -7.83
CA PRO A 158 13.21 -4.38 -6.91
C PRO A 158 13.11 -4.01 -5.43
N LYS A 159 13.67 -2.86 -5.03
CA LYS A 159 13.51 -2.34 -3.65
C LYS A 159 12.07 -1.87 -3.39
N ALA A 160 11.41 -1.22 -4.36
CA ALA A 160 10.02 -0.80 -4.23
C ALA A 160 9.07 -2.02 -4.19
N VAL A 161 9.28 -3.00 -5.07
CA VAL A 161 8.52 -4.25 -5.08
C VAL A 161 8.61 -4.96 -3.73
N ARG A 162 9.83 -5.11 -3.17
CA ARG A 162 9.99 -5.73 -1.84
C ARG A 162 9.31 -4.93 -0.74
N ALA A 163 9.49 -3.60 -0.72
CA ALA A 163 8.91 -2.73 0.29
C ALA A 163 7.37 -2.70 0.23
N SER A 164 6.78 -2.93 -0.95
CA SER A 164 5.33 -2.98 -1.12
C SER A 164 4.68 -4.23 -0.53
N ALA A 165 5.47 -5.28 -0.22
CA ALA A 165 4.98 -6.56 0.30
C ALA A 165 3.81 -7.15 -0.54
N GLY A 166 3.86 -6.98 -1.87
CA GLY A 166 2.84 -7.47 -2.81
C GLY A 166 1.75 -6.47 -3.18
N SER A 167 1.62 -5.33 -2.50
CA SER A 167 0.61 -4.30 -2.85
C SER A 167 0.76 -3.77 -4.28
N VAL A 168 1.99 -3.78 -4.83
CA VAL A 168 2.27 -3.39 -6.22
C VAL A 168 1.52 -4.23 -7.25
N PHE A 169 1.05 -5.42 -6.90
CA PHE A 169 0.29 -6.31 -7.78
C PHE A 169 -1.21 -6.01 -7.78
N ARG A 170 -1.72 -5.31 -6.76
CA ARG A 170 -3.15 -5.10 -6.54
C ARG A 170 -3.58 -3.64 -6.63
N VAL A 171 -2.72 -2.74 -6.16
CA VAL A 171 -3.01 -1.30 -6.25
C VAL A 171 -2.83 -0.83 -7.69
N PRO A 172 -3.82 -0.18 -8.30
CA PRO A 172 -3.68 0.44 -9.61
C PRO A 172 -2.60 1.53 -9.59
N VAL A 173 -1.61 1.42 -10.48
CA VAL A 173 -0.54 2.42 -10.61
C VAL A 173 -0.42 2.88 -12.06
N LEU A 174 -0.51 4.18 -12.28
CA LEU A 174 -0.31 4.82 -13.58
C LEU A 174 0.90 5.75 -13.58
N ALA A 175 1.58 5.82 -14.71
CA ALA A 175 2.48 6.93 -15.03
C ALA A 175 1.73 7.93 -15.91
N ALA A 176 1.75 9.21 -15.55
CA ALA A 176 1.10 10.27 -16.31
C ALA A 176 1.93 11.57 -16.24
N ASN A 177 1.76 12.46 -17.22
CA ASN A 177 2.23 13.83 -17.05
C ASN A 177 1.26 14.61 -16.14
N ALA A 178 1.74 15.71 -15.57
CA ALA A 178 0.97 16.49 -14.60
C ALA A 178 -0.32 17.07 -15.23
N GLU A 179 -0.25 17.58 -16.45
CA GLU A 179 -1.38 18.21 -17.14
C GLU A 179 -2.55 17.23 -17.32
N ASP A 180 -2.29 16.04 -17.90
CA ASP A 180 -3.32 15.00 -18.08
C ASP A 180 -3.85 14.51 -16.72
N CYS A 181 -2.96 14.33 -15.73
CA CYS A 181 -3.34 13.90 -14.39
C CYS A 181 -4.32 14.90 -13.74
N PHE A 182 -3.94 16.17 -13.63
CA PHE A 182 -4.79 17.20 -13.01
C PHE A 182 -6.10 17.42 -13.76
N ALA A 183 -6.08 17.40 -15.10
CA ALA A 183 -7.30 17.53 -15.89
C ALA A 183 -8.30 16.40 -15.59
N ARG A 184 -7.82 15.16 -15.46
CA ARG A 184 -8.68 14.00 -15.17
C ARG A 184 -9.19 14.02 -13.73
N LEU A 185 -8.36 14.39 -12.76
CA LEU A 185 -8.77 14.52 -11.35
C LEU A 185 -9.87 15.56 -11.19
N ARG A 186 -9.69 16.75 -11.79
CA ARG A 186 -10.73 17.81 -11.77
C ARG A 186 -12.01 17.36 -12.46
N LYS A 187 -11.92 16.67 -13.60
CA LYS A 187 -13.08 16.11 -14.28
C LYS A 187 -13.83 15.09 -13.42
N ALA A 188 -13.11 14.35 -12.57
CA ALA A 188 -13.70 13.42 -11.60
C ALA A 188 -14.23 14.12 -10.34
N GLY A 189 -14.12 15.44 -10.24
CA GLY A 189 -14.55 16.22 -9.08
C GLY A 189 -13.66 16.08 -7.86
N ALA A 190 -12.42 15.59 -8.04
CA ALA A 190 -11.49 15.40 -6.92
C ALA A 190 -10.88 16.72 -6.48
N THR A 191 -10.92 17.00 -5.18
CA THR A 191 -10.15 18.06 -4.53
C THR A 191 -8.70 17.64 -4.46
N ILE A 192 -7.80 18.46 -4.99
CA ILE A 192 -6.37 18.19 -5.03
C ILE A 192 -5.68 18.88 -3.86
N TRP A 193 -5.21 18.11 -2.90
CA TRP A 193 -4.48 18.58 -1.74
C TRP A 193 -2.98 18.35 -1.90
N THR A 194 -2.19 19.43 -1.81
CA THR A 194 -0.74 19.31 -1.68
C THR A 194 -0.33 19.16 -0.21
N THR A 195 0.91 18.76 0.05
CA THR A 195 1.46 18.70 1.41
C THR A 195 2.43 19.84 1.64
N ALA A 196 2.30 20.53 2.77
CA ALA A 196 3.20 21.59 3.18
C ALA A 196 3.44 21.56 4.69
N VAL A 197 4.61 22.07 5.12
CA VAL A 197 5.00 22.12 6.54
C VAL A 197 4.34 23.30 7.25
N HIS A 198 4.18 24.43 6.54
CA HIS A 198 3.68 25.69 7.10
C HIS A 198 2.55 26.28 6.24
N GLY A 199 1.67 27.05 6.87
CA GLY A 199 0.61 27.79 6.17
C GLY A 199 -0.45 26.92 5.50
N ALA A 200 -0.61 25.69 5.99
CA ALA A 200 -1.51 24.69 5.46
C ALA A 200 -2.57 24.29 6.47
N GLU A 201 -3.68 23.73 6.00
CA GLU A 201 -4.78 23.25 6.84
C GLU A 201 -4.38 21.96 7.54
N PRO A 202 -4.63 21.79 8.86
CA PRO A 202 -4.43 20.52 9.53
C PRO A 202 -5.28 19.42 8.89
N ALA A 203 -4.68 18.26 8.66
CA ALA A 203 -5.31 17.16 7.93
C ALA A 203 -6.59 16.63 8.61
N ASP A 204 -6.68 16.76 9.92
CA ASP A 204 -7.85 16.40 10.73
C ASP A 204 -9.00 17.42 10.65
N CYS A 205 -8.73 18.64 10.15
CA CYS A 205 -9.72 19.67 9.91
C CYS A 205 -10.23 19.71 8.46
N ALA A 206 -9.44 19.20 7.50
CA ALA A 206 -9.79 19.18 6.10
C ALA A 206 -10.84 18.11 5.77
N ASP A 207 -11.71 18.37 4.78
CA ASP A 207 -12.67 17.38 4.28
C ASP A 207 -11.97 16.42 3.30
N LEU A 208 -11.70 15.19 3.77
CA LEU A 208 -11.12 14.09 3.01
C LEU A 208 -12.14 12.96 2.72
N ALA A 209 -13.41 13.16 3.05
CA ALA A 209 -14.46 12.17 2.83
C ALA A 209 -14.90 12.10 1.36
N GLY A 210 -14.87 13.21 0.65
CA GLY A 210 -15.22 13.32 -0.76
C GLY A 210 -14.17 12.75 -1.72
N PRO A 211 -14.31 13.00 -3.05
CA PRO A 211 -13.26 12.69 -4.02
C PRO A 211 -12.00 13.50 -3.73
N VAL A 212 -10.87 12.83 -3.47
CA VAL A 212 -9.62 13.46 -3.04
C VAL A 212 -8.42 12.91 -3.79
N ALA A 213 -7.50 13.80 -4.13
CA ALA A 213 -6.15 13.48 -4.61
C ALA A 213 -5.10 14.11 -3.69
N LEU A 214 -4.24 13.28 -3.10
CA LEU A 214 -3.14 13.70 -2.24
C LEU A 214 -1.87 13.83 -3.09
N LEU A 215 -1.39 15.06 -3.29
CA LEU A 215 -0.17 15.36 -4.04
C LEU A 215 1.02 15.35 -3.09
N ILE A 216 1.86 14.34 -3.24
CA ILE A 216 3.02 14.06 -2.39
C ILE A 216 4.31 14.40 -3.16
N GLY A 217 5.17 15.20 -2.55
CA GLY A 217 6.40 15.64 -3.14
C GLY A 217 7.60 14.73 -2.94
N ASN A 218 8.72 15.20 -3.43
CA ASN A 218 10.05 14.62 -3.25
C ASN A 218 10.54 14.80 -1.80
N GLU A 219 11.38 13.89 -1.33
CA GLU A 219 11.92 13.88 0.05
C GLU A 219 12.76 15.10 0.39
N GLY A 220 13.46 15.67 -0.59
CA GLY A 220 14.35 16.82 -0.38
C GLY A 220 13.69 18.17 -0.61
N ASN A 221 12.89 18.28 -1.65
CA ASN A 221 12.37 19.56 -2.13
C ASN A 221 10.85 19.71 -2.00
N GLY A 222 10.15 18.69 -1.49
CA GLY A 222 8.68 18.69 -1.41
C GLY A 222 8.02 18.65 -2.78
N VAL A 223 6.82 19.22 -2.87
CA VAL A 223 6.09 19.37 -4.14
C VAL A 223 6.64 20.60 -4.88
N PRO A 224 7.00 20.48 -6.18
CA PRO A 224 7.41 21.62 -6.99
C PRO A 224 6.35 22.74 -6.99
N ASP A 225 6.77 24.00 -6.85
CA ASP A 225 5.87 25.17 -6.76
C ASP A 225 4.85 25.23 -7.90
N ALA A 226 5.26 24.92 -9.12
CA ALA A 226 4.39 24.90 -10.29
C ALA A 226 3.27 23.85 -10.21
N LEU A 227 3.48 22.77 -9.45
CA LEU A 227 2.44 21.75 -9.18
C LEU A 227 1.62 22.12 -7.94
N ALA A 228 2.26 22.64 -6.90
CA ALA A 228 1.59 23.09 -5.69
C ALA A 228 0.58 24.22 -5.99
N ALA A 229 0.93 25.14 -6.89
CA ALA A 229 0.05 26.23 -7.34
C ALA A 229 -1.21 25.73 -8.10
N GLN A 230 -1.25 24.49 -8.52
CA GLN A 230 -2.39 23.87 -9.18
C GLN A 230 -3.28 23.07 -8.22
N ALA A 231 -2.86 22.89 -6.96
CA ALA A 231 -3.68 22.26 -5.93
C ALA A 231 -4.78 23.21 -5.44
N ASP A 232 -5.86 22.65 -4.95
CA ASP A 232 -7.01 23.41 -4.41
C ASP A 232 -6.73 23.88 -2.96
N GLY A 233 -5.82 23.21 -2.25
CA GLY A 233 -5.38 23.55 -0.91
C GLY A 233 -4.10 22.80 -0.51
N ALA A 234 -3.60 23.12 0.67
CA ALA A 234 -2.43 22.47 1.26
C ALA A 234 -2.78 21.87 2.62
N LEU A 235 -2.30 20.64 2.87
CA LEU A 235 -2.46 19.91 4.13
C LEU A 235 -1.16 19.92 4.92
N THR A 236 -1.28 20.02 6.23
CA THR A 236 -0.19 19.74 7.17
C THR A 236 -0.59 18.65 8.17
N ILE A 237 0.40 17.90 8.61
CA ILE A 237 0.27 16.98 9.75
C ILE A 237 0.88 17.68 10.95
N PRO A 238 0.09 18.05 11.98
CA PRO A 238 0.61 18.71 13.17
C PRO A 238 1.68 17.84 13.86
N CYS A 239 2.90 18.34 13.96
CA CYS A 239 4.00 17.70 14.62
C CYS A 239 4.43 18.55 15.84
N PRO A 240 3.95 18.27 17.07
CA PRO A 240 4.26 19.07 18.25
C PRO A 240 5.70 18.86 18.75
N GLY A 241 6.42 17.88 18.23
CA GLY A 241 7.83 17.60 18.53
C GLY A 241 8.80 18.52 17.79
N PRO A 242 10.10 18.39 18.04
CA PRO A 242 11.13 19.26 17.48
C PRO A 242 11.52 18.93 16.03
N VAL A 243 10.82 18.00 15.37
CA VAL A 243 11.11 17.63 13.99
C VAL A 243 10.40 18.58 13.02
N GLU A 244 11.09 19.00 11.97
CA GLU A 244 10.54 19.94 10.98
C GLU A 244 9.60 19.25 9.98
N SER A 245 9.79 17.97 9.69
CA SER A 245 9.00 17.24 8.71
C SER A 245 9.01 15.72 8.98
N LEU A 246 8.04 15.02 8.41
CA LEU A 246 7.97 13.57 8.38
C LEU A 246 8.54 13.01 7.07
N ASN A 247 9.05 11.77 7.14
CA ASN A 247 9.35 11.01 5.94
C ASN A 247 8.12 10.95 5.01
N ALA A 248 8.32 11.06 3.70
CA ALA A 248 7.24 11.16 2.71
C ALA A 248 6.25 9.98 2.77
N ALA A 249 6.75 8.75 2.98
CA ALA A 249 5.87 7.58 3.11
C ALA A 249 5.09 7.59 4.42
N VAL A 250 5.70 8.05 5.52
CA VAL A 250 5.02 8.19 6.82
C VAL A 250 3.93 9.25 6.72
N ALA A 251 4.24 10.43 6.17
CA ALA A 251 3.26 11.50 5.97
C ALA A 251 2.08 11.01 5.11
N THR A 252 2.37 10.36 3.99
CA THR A 252 1.34 9.79 3.12
C THR A 252 0.47 8.77 3.85
N SER A 253 1.08 7.90 4.68
CA SER A 253 0.33 6.89 5.45
C SER A 253 -0.61 7.52 6.47
N VAL A 254 -0.19 8.60 7.13
CA VAL A 254 -1.05 9.35 8.08
C VAL A 254 -2.22 10.02 7.36
N LEU A 255 -1.97 10.65 6.21
CA LEU A 255 -3.03 11.28 5.41
C LEU A 255 -4.03 10.26 4.86
N LEU A 256 -3.55 9.11 4.40
CA LEU A 256 -4.40 8.02 3.94
C LEU A 256 -5.23 7.41 5.08
N TYR A 257 -4.64 7.25 6.26
CA TYR A 257 -5.37 6.80 7.46
C TYR A 257 -6.48 7.79 7.82
N GLU A 258 -6.18 9.11 7.83
CA GLU A 258 -7.17 10.14 8.15
C GLU A 258 -8.31 10.15 7.12
N ALA A 259 -8.01 10.09 5.82
CA ALA A 259 -9.02 9.98 4.78
C ALA A 259 -9.89 8.72 4.95
N SER A 260 -9.28 7.57 5.26
CA SER A 260 -9.99 6.31 5.51
C SER A 260 -10.90 6.41 6.75
N ARG A 261 -10.42 7.05 7.83
CA ARG A 261 -11.19 7.28 9.06
C ARG A 261 -12.43 8.13 8.81
N GLN A 262 -12.29 9.24 8.08
CA GLN A 262 -13.43 10.13 7.74
C GLN A 262 -14.48 9.41 6.89
N ARG A 263 -14.04 8.62 5.90
CA ARG A 263 -14.90 7.83 5.00
C ARG A 263 -15.67 6.75 5.73
N SER A 264 -15.02 6.03 6.66
CA SER A 264 -15.67 5.00 7.48
C SER A 264 -16.72 5.60 8.43
N GLY A 265 -16.49 6.82 8.95
CA GLY A 265 -17.45 7.53 9.79
C GLY A 265 -18.70 8.01 9.01
N ALA A 266 -18.52 8.38 7.74
CA ALA A 266 -19.62 8.78 6.87
C ALA A 266 -20.58 7.61 6.56
N ASP A 267 -20.07 6.42 6.36
CA ASP A 267 -20.87 5.20 6.12
C ASP A 267 -21.74 4.82 7.34
N VAL A 268 -21.23 5.01 8.56
CA VAL A 268 -21.96 4.74 9.81
C VAL A 268 -23.11 5.73 9.99
N VAL A 269 -22.93 6.99 9.64
CA VAL A 269 -24.00 8.03 9.72
C VAL A 269 -25.07 7.80 8.67
N ALA A 270 -24.68 7.39 7.46
CA ALA A 270 -25.61 7.11 6.37
C ALA A 270 -26.45 5.82 6.61
N SER A 271 -25.95 4.88 7.38
CA SER A 271 -26.61 3.62 7.70
C SER A 271 -27.43 3.63 9.00
N SER A 272 -27.41 4.72 9.76
CA SER A 272 -28.23 4.84 10.97
C SER A 272 -29.68 5.11 10.59
N PRO A 273 -30.65 4.22 10.98
CA PRO A 273 -32.06 4.50 10.74
C PRO A 273 -32.45 5.78 11.50
N SER A 274 -33.12 6.68 10.81
CA SER A 274 -33.72 7.88 11.40
C SER A 274 -34.57 7.48 12.58
N HIS A 275 -34.09 7.67 13.79
CA HIS A 275 -34.91 7.57 14.99
C HIS A 275 -35.85 8.78 14.95
N SER A 276 -37.07 8.57 14.43
CA SER A 276 -38.20 9.44 14.69
C SER A 276 -38.41 9.45 16.21
N HIS A 277 -38.21 10.60 16.84
CA HIS A 277 -38.62 10.80 18.23
C HIS A 277 -40.10 10.46 18.38
N PRO A 278 -40.50 9.56 19.28
CA PRO A 278 -41.90 9.47 19.64
C PRO A 278 -42.30 10.74 20.38
N THR A 279 -43.32 11.41 19.89
CA THR A 279 -44.01 12.53 20.55
C THR A 279 -44.56 12.05 21.88
N ASN A 280 -44.34 12.88 22.89
CA ASN A 280 -44.76 12.74 24.29
C ASN A 280 -46.27 12.80 24.41
N GLU A 281 -46.98 11.69 24.25
CA GLU A 281 -48.38 11.50 24.72
C GLU A 281 -48.52 10.01 25.04
N ASP A 282 -48.40 9.67 26.32
CA ASP A 282 -49.02 8.59 27.06
C ASP A 282 -48.14 8.21 28.29
N LEU A 283 -48.21 9.09 29.32
CA LEU A 283 -47.80 8.73 30.67
C LEU A 283 -49.01 8.75 31.59
N SER A 284 -49.75 7.60 31.64
CA SER A 284 -50.54 7.26 32.84
C SER A 284 -50.69 5.79 32.96
N ALA A 285 -50.37 5.31 34.12
CA ALA A 285 -50.65 4.02 34.74
C ALA A 285 -49.51 2.98 34.85
N GLY A 286 -49.12 2.70 36.09
CA GLY A 286 -48.69 1.38 36.49
C GLY A 286 -47.29 1.28 37.12
N THR A 287 -47.14 1.57 38.39
CA THR A 287 -46.08 1.04 39.26
C THR A 287 -46.26 -0.46 39.45
N PRO A 288 -45.19 -1.30 39.40
CA PRO A 288 -44.91 -2.13 40.55
C PRO A 288 -43.42 -2.33 40.93
N GLU A 289 -43.21 -2.27 42.22
CA GLU A 289 -42.31 -3.06 43.07
C GLU A 289 -40.85 -3.31 42.67
N ALA A 290 -39.99 -2.74 43.54
CA ALA A 290 -38.58 -2.97 43.68
C ALA A 290 -38.28 -4.44 44.06
N ARG A 291 -37.43 -5.11 43.32
CA ARG A 291 -36.62 -6.25 43.78
C ARG A 291 -35.15 -5.84 43.84
N ARG A 292 -34.64 -5.79 45.07
CA ARG A 292 -33.21 -5.73 45.40
C ARG A 292 -32.51 -6.99 44.88
N MET A 293 -31.45 -6.83 44.10
CA MET A 293 -30.42 -7.86 43.96
C MET A 293 -29.10 -7.33 44.47
N GLU A 294 -28.57 -8.12 45.40
CA GLU A 294 -27.31 -7.90 46.13
C GLU A 294 -26.12 -8.17 45.16
N HIS A 295 -25.12 -7.30 45.22
CA HIS A 295 -23.82 -7.51 44.61
C HIS A 295 -22.91 -8.35 45.51
N PRO A 296 -22.16 -9.33 44.99
CA PRO A 296 -21.08 -9.96 45.75
C PRO A 296 -19.78 -9.12 45.64
N SER A 297 -19.21 -8.84 46.78
CA SER A 297 -17.92 -8.19 47.02
C SER A 297 -16.76 -9.04 46.50
N VAL A 298 -15.91 -8.46 45.64
CA VAL A 298 -14.61 -9.04 45.24
C VAL A 298 -13.52 -8.48 46.15
N GLN A 299 -12.92 -9.36 46.96
CA GLN A 299 -11.75 -9.09 47.79
C GLN A 299 -10.50 -8.90 46.91
N LYS A 300 -9.82 -7.76 47.11
CA LYS A 300 -8.47 -7.50 46.61
C LYS A 300 -7.45 -8.16 47.53
N THR A 301 -6.69 -9.12 47.00
CA THR A 301 -5.46 -9.62 47.62
C THR A 301 -4.25 -8.92 47.03
N VAL A 302 -3.49 -8.22 47.86
CA VAL A 302 -2.19 -7.60 47.57
C VAL A 302 -1.10 -8.62 47.94
N PRO A 303 -0.12 -8.94 47.10
CA PRO A 303 1.06 -9.68 47.53
C PRO A 303 2.15 -8.74 48.04
N ALA A 304 2.71 -9.12 49.16
CA ALA A 304 3.76 -8.44 49.92
C ALA A 304 5.12 -8.47 49.21
N THR A 305 5.82 -7.35 49.24
CA THR A 305 7.23 -7.16 48.92
C THR A 305 8.12 -7.93 49.93
N LYS A 306 9.08 -8.73 49.38
CA LYS A 306 10.24 -9.21 50.17
C LYS A 306 11.48 -8.42 49.73
N SER A 307 12.00 -7.67 50.64
CA SER A 307 13.34 -7.09 50.69
C SER A 307 14.37 -8.14 51.13
N GLY A 308 15.58 -8.08 50.61
CA GLY A 308 16.81 -8.73 51.05
C GLY A 308 17.76 -8.75 49.87
N GLY A 309 18.92 -8.15 49.82
CA GLY A 309 19.93 -7.95 50.85
C GLY A 309 21.21 -8.60 50.37
N ALA A 310 22.15 -7.75 49.96
CA ALA A 310 23.63 -7.90 50.01
C ALA A 310 24.29 -9.18 49.42
N ARG A 311 25.05 -9.09 48.36
CA ARG A 311 26.54 -8.99 48.34
C ARG A 311 27.01 -8.74 46.90
#